data_2fe221e48bddbc0eebfe9d025d488b5b
#
_entry.id   2fe221e48bddbc0eebfe9d025d488b5b
#
_cell.length_a   1.000
_cell.length_b   1.000
_cell.length_c   1.000
_cell.angle_alpha   90.00
_cell.angle_beta   90.00
_cell.angle_gamma   90.00
#
_symmetry.space_group_name_H-M   'P 1'
#
loop_
_entity.id
_entity.type
_entity.pdbx_description
1 polymer ?
#
loop_
_entity_poly.entity_id
_entity_poly.type
_entity_poly.pdbx_seq_one_letter_code
_entity_poly.pdbx_strand_id
1 'polypeptide(L)'
;MDDELIETDELSLHRRSLLPGKGFFYPDSLDEDRTEERIEEAVDGAEAVIITDSDADGLGCAALVREVYDATLDVGPFEKRLAEKLGSGDETDEDDDDEERSLLEDVHTKSTVALVASGPHNLEESLEYVAKHAESGAYFYICDICPDSYDAIGDSLETLVELGDAVSWFDHHQWDAEVAEAIRAAGVTLVVGESEEECTVDVALRSLDYEFDEQYQELAEVTRDHDLWLKEDERSDDLADYAYWSGPEEYATIVGTYGAALPQTVLDYVAHRRVEKEQRIEAAVERASVHEIGEWTVGVTYGRCSQNEVADALREQGCDAAVIVKPSGSASIRGSDGFQRAHEVAGQVNGGGHPKAAGCKPDIYDDMLDMAQHWT
;
A
#
# COMPACT_ATOMS: atom_id res chain seq x y z
N MET A 1 -4.11 -36.43 -9.77
CA MET A 1 -3.46 -35.12 -9.46
C MET A 1 -2.27 -35.50 -8.62
N ASP A 2 -1.07 -35.20 -9.08
CA ASP A 2 0.13 -35.53 -8.32
C ASP A 2 0.10 -34.75 -7.01
N ASP A 3 0.20 -35.49 -5.89
CA ASP A 3 0.27 -34.89 -4.53
C ASP A 3 1.46 -33.92 -4.34
N GLU A 4 2.31 -33.79 -5.37
CA GLU A 4 3.43 -32.85 -5.42
C GLU A 4 3.05 -31.43 -5.86
N LEU A 5 1.82 -31.20 -6.31
CA LEU A 5 1.36 -29.86 -6.75
C LEU A 5 0.93 -28.95 -5.59
N ILE A 6 0.69 -29.55 -4.43
CA ILE A 6 0.32 -28.81 -3.20
C ILE A 6 1.18 -29.36 -2.07
N GLU A 7 2.00 -28.56 -1.45
CA GLU A 7 2.68 -28.94 -0.21
C GLU A 7 1.63 -29.12 0.89
N THR A 8 1.43 -30.38 1.32
CA THR A 8 0.33 -30.74 2.24
C THR A 8 0.74 -30.76 3.70
N ASP A 9 2.04 -30.65 4.02
CA ASP A 9 2.54 -30.98 5.37
C ASP A 9 2.59 -29.82 6.34
N GLU A 10 2.42 -28.59 5.87
CA GLU A 10 2.24 -27.43 6.73
C GLU A 10 1.03 -26.63 6.26
N LEU A 11 0.01 -26.57 7.11
CA LEU A 11 -1.05 -25.55 7.04
C LEU A 11 -0.47 -24.20 7.45
N SER A 12 0.70 -23.86 6.91
CA SER A 12 1.27 -22.57 7.09
C SER A 12 0.59 -21.61 6.14
N LEU A 13 0.43 -20.41 6.58
CA LEU A 13 -0.07 -19.27 5.84
C LEU A 13 0.80 -18.92 4.61
N HIS A 14 1.97 -19.51 4.49
CA HIS A 14 2.88 -19.45 3.35
C HIS A 14 2.61 -20.53 2.29
N ARG A 15 1.44 -21.18 2.33
CA ARG A 15 1.06 -22.14 1.27
C ARG A 15 0.87 -21.41 -0.04
N ARG A 16 1.69 -21.81 -1.00
CA ARG A 16 1.72 -21.24 -2.33
C ARG A 16 1.39 -22.33 -3.34
N SER A 17 0.58 -21.96 -4.31
CA SER A 17 0.39 -22.84 -5.48
C SER A 17 1.72 -23.02 -6.21
N LEU A 18 2.01 -24.26 -6.64
CA LEU A 18 3.16 -24.54 -7.49
C LEU A 18 2.97 -24.09 -8.95
N LEU A 19 1.78 -23.55 -9.30
CA LEU A 19 1.43 -23.12 -10.66
C LEU A 19 0.95 -21.66 -10.66
N PRO A 20 1.38 -20.84 -11.65
CA PRO A 20 2.29 -21.14 -12.77
C PRO A 20 3.76 -21.17 -12.40
N GLY A 21 4.14 -20.83 -11.22
CA GLY A 21 5.49 -20.93 -10.68
C GLY A 21 5.42 -21.24 -9.20
N LYS A 22 6.38 -21.99 -8.70
CA LYS A 22 6.40 -22.40 -7.30
C LYS A 22 6.26 -21.17 -6.39
N GLY A 23 5.20 -21.15 -5.59
CA GLY A 23 4.97 -20.13 -4.59
C GLY A 23 4.58 -18.75 -5.11
N PHE A 24 4.02 -18.63 -6.30
CA PHE A 24 3.67 -17.34 -6.89
C PHE A 24 2.32 -16.78 -6.38
N PHE A 25 1.30 -17.65 -6.22
CA PHE A 25 -0.01 -17.20 -5.74
C PHE A 25 -0.27 -17.61 -4.29
N TYR A 26 -0.97 -16.74 -3.55
CA TYR A 26 -1.45 -16.99 -2.20
C TYR A 26 -2.97 -17.19 -2.21
N PRO A 27 -3.53 -18.06 -1.35
CA PRO A 27 -4.97 -18.13 -1.13
C PRO A 27 -5.46 -16.86 -0.42
N ASP A 28 -6.42 -16.15 -1.00
CA ASP A 28 -6.98 -14.91 -0.44
C ASP A 28 -7.63 -15.12 0.94
N SER A 29 -8.37 -16.23 1.11
CA SER A 29 -9.10 -16.54 2.35
C SER A 29 -8.25 -16.67 3.62
N LEU A 30 -6.94 -16.84 3.48
CA LEU A 30 -6.04 -16.89 4.63
C LEU A 30 -5.53 -15.51 5.03
N ASP A 31 -5.55 -14.55 4.09
CA ASP A 31 -5.16 -13.18 4.36
C ASP A 31 -6.32 -12.39 4.98
N GLU A 32 -7.58 -12.69 4.60
CA GLU A 32 -8.79 -12.04 5.14
C GLU A 32 -8.92 -12.25 6.65
N ASP A 33 -8.90 -13.50 7.13
CA ASP A 33 -8.99 -13.83 8.56
C ASP A 33 -7.88 -13.15 9.38
N ARG A 34 -6.67 -13.06 8.84
CA ARG A 34 -5.52 -12.41 9.50
C ARG A 34 -5.62 -10.89 9.46
N THR A 35 -6.19 -10.32 8.41
CA THR A 35 -6.37 -8.87 8.30
C THR A 35 -7.35 -8.39 9.35
N GLU A 36 -8.46 -9.10 9.53
CA GLU A 36 -9.42 -8.78 10.59
C GLU A 36 -8.79 -8.87 11.99
N GLU A 37 -8.07 -9.98 12.30
CA GLU A 37 -7.39 -10.15 13.59
C GLU A 37 -6.39 -9.01 13.86
N ARG A 38 -5.59 -8.61 12.87
CA ARG A 38 -4.63 -7.50 13.00
C ARG A 38 -5.31 -6.16 13.25
N ILE A 39 -6.41 -5.88 12.54
CA ILE A 39 -7.17 -4.65 12.75
C ILE A 39 -7.82 -4.66 14.14
N GLU A 40 -8.44 -5.76 14.56
CA GLU A 40 -9.00 -5.91 15.91
C GLU A 40 -7.95 -5.64 16.99
N GLU A 41 -6.77 -6.26 16.88
CA GLU A 41 -5.67 -6.05 17.82
C GLU A 41 -5.16 -4.60 17.82
N ALA A 42 -5.08 -3.96 16.64
CA ALA A 42 -4.58 -2.60 16.51
C ALA A 42 -5.55 -1.55 17.07
N VAL A 43 -6.86 -1.69 16.84
CA VAL A 43 -7.85 -0.68 17.25
C VAL A 43 -8.33 -0.84 18.68
N ASP A 44 -8.00 -1.95 19.38
CA ASP A 44 -8.38 -2.19 20.76
C ASP A 44 -7.81 -1.11 21.70
N GLY A 45 -8.67 -0.28 22.24
CA GLY A 45 -8.33 0.82 23.15
C GLY A 45 -7.62 1.99 22.49
N ALA A 46 -7.67 2.13 21.16
CA ALA A 46 -7.10 3.26 20.46
C ALA A 46 -7.94 4.55 20.64
N GLU A 47 -7.27 5.68 20.91
CA GLU A 47 -7.87 7.01 20.96
C GLU A 47 -8.12 7.55 19.55
N ALA A 48 -7.24 7.22 18.62
CA ALA A 48 -7.39 7.54 17.21
C ALA A 48 -7.03 6.36 16.32
N VAL A 49 -7.67 6.26 15.16
CA VAL A 49 -7.40 5.25 14.14
C VAL A 49 -7.11 5.95 12.83
N ILE A 50 -5.98 5.65 12.22
CA ILE A 50 -5.67 6.10 10.86
C ILE A 50 -5.71 4.92 9.89
N ILE A 51 -6.48 5.09 8.81
CA ILE A 51 -6.58 4.17 7.68
C ILE A 51 -5.91 4.86 6.49
N THR A 52 -4.86 4.28 5.92
CA THR A 52 -4.06 4.97 4.91
C THR A 52 -3.39 4.01 3.93
N ASP A 53 -3.02 4.51 2.73
CA ASP A 53 -2.19 3.71 1.82
C ASP A 53 -0.81 3.43 2.44
N SER A 54 -0.14 2.40 1.93
CA SER A 54 1.11 1.87 2.47
C SER A 54 2.35 2.48 1.81
N ASP A 55 2.21 3.58 1.13
CA ASP A 55 3.33 4.29 0.52
C ASP A 55 3.84 5.46 1.41
N ALA A 56 4.80 6.21 0.91
CA ALA A 56 5.43 7.28 1.67
C ALA A 56 4.47 8.42 2.01
N ASP A 57 3.48 8.69 1.15
CA ASP A 57 2.51 9.76 1.35
C ASP A 57 1.48 9.36 2.42
N GLY A 58 0.85 8.20 2.23
CA GLY A 58 -0.09 7.70 3.23
C GLY A 58 0.54 7.48 4.61
N LEU A 59 1.71 6.83 4.68
CA LEU A 59 2.41 6.57 5.94
C LEU A 59 3.02 7.83 6.57
N GLY A 60 3.34 8.85 5.77
CA GLY A 60 3.70 10.18 6.23
C GLY A 60 2.56 10.83 7.03
N CYS A 61 1.31 10.65 6.57
CA CYS A 61 0.13 11.10 7.33
C CYS A 61 0.02 10.39 8.69
N ALA A 62 0.38 9.11 8.77
CA ALA A 62 0.38 8.39 10.04
C ALA A 62 1.39 8.98 11.04
N ALA A 63 2.57 9.39 10.57
CA ALA A 63 3.54 10.08 11.41
C ALA A 63 2.99 11.43 11.95
N LEU A 64 2.29 12.21 11.11
CA LEU A 64 1.65 13.46 11.54
C LEU A 64 0.56 13.21 12.59
N VAL A 65 -0.33 12.24 12.37
CA VAL A 65 -1.39 11.93 13.34
C VAL A 65 -0.79 11.47 14.67
N ARG A 66 0.25 10.63 14.66
CA ARG A 66 0.94 10.21 15.88
C ARG A 66 1.59 11.37 16.63
N GLU A 67 2.13 12.35 15.93
CA GLU A 67 2.67 13.56 16.55
C GLU A 67 1.57 14.35 17.28
N VAL A 68 0.40 14.52 16.67
CA VAL A 68 -0.75 15.20 17.28
C VAL A 68 -1.16 14.58 18.62
N TYR A 69 -1.04 13.25 18.73
CA TYR A 69 -1.46 12.49 19.92
C TYR A 69 -0.30 12.14 20.87
N ASP A 70 0.93 12.61 20.60
CA ASP A 70 2.14 12.22 21.35
C ASP A 70 2.28 10.67 21.44
N ALA A 71 2.03 10.03 20.31
CA ALA A 71 1.88 8.57 20.20
C ALA A 71 2.94 7.90 19.31
N THR A 72 4.03 8.60 18.99
CA THR A 72 5.16 8.05 18.25
C THR A 72 5.82 6.92 19.05
N LEU A 73 6.02 5.77 18.39
CA LEU A 73 6.62 4.59 19.01
C LEU A 73 8.13 4.79 19.27
N ASP A 74 8.70 3.96 20.14
CA ASP A 74 10.16 3.93 20.36
C ASP A 74 10.87 3.42 19.09
N VAL A 75 11.74 4.23 18.54
CA VAL A 75 12.51 3.92 17.33
C VAL A 75 13.59 2.86 17.53
N GLY A 76 14.09 2.69 18.77
CA GLY A 76 15.24 1.83 19.07
C GLY A 76 15.09 0.37 18.63
N PRO A 77 13.95 -0.31 18.85
CA PRO A 77 13.72 -1.65 18.36
C PRO A 77 13.81 -1.79 16.85
N PHE A 78 13.25 -0.82 16.11
CA PHE A 78 13.28 -0.80 14.64
C PHE A 78 14.71 -0.60 14.09
N GLU A 79 15.47 0.33 14.66
CA GLU A 79 16.88 0.53 14.28
C GLU A 79 17.73 -0.71 14.56
N LYS A 80 17.49 -1.40 15.68
CA LYS A 80 18.18 -2.64 16.01
C LYS A 80 17.87 -3.73 14.98
N ARG A 81 16.61 -3.91 14.60
CA ARG A 81 16.20 -4.88 13.58
C ARG A 81 16.85 -4.58 12.23
N LEU A 82 16.86 -3.31 11.79
CA LEU A 82 17.53 -2.91 10.56
C LEU A 82 19.03 -3.21 10.57
N ALA A 83 19.68 -2.97 11.69
CA ALA A 83 21.12 -3.29 11.86
C ALA A 83 21.36 -4.82 11.82
N GLU A 84 20.46 -5.63 12.36
CA GLU A 84 20.52 -7.09 12.32
C GLU A 84 20.31 -7.61 10.88
N LYS A 85 19.33 -7.07 10.15
CA LYS A 85 19.10 -7.39 8.72
C LYS A 85 20.31 -7.08 7.85
N LEU A 86 20.96 -5.93 8.06
CA LEU A 86 22.21 -5.58 7.36
C LEU A 86 23.38 -6.50 7.71
N GLY A 87 23.43 -7.02 8.94
CA GLY A 87 24.52 -7.88 9.44
C GLY A 87 24.39 -9.34 9.04
N SER A 88 23.19 -9.85 8.86
CA SER A 88 22.92 -11.27 8.58
C SER A 88 23.12 -11.64 7.12
N GLY A 89 22.98 -10.68 6.20
CA GLY A 89 22.98 -10.95 4.75
C GLY A 89 21.86 -11.91 4.32
N ASP A 90 20.82 -12.02 5.13
CA ASP A 90 19.71 -12.95 4.92
C ASP A 90 18.70 -12.36 3.93
N GLU A 91 18.50 -13.04 2.82
CA GLU A 91 17.66 -12.60 1.70
C GLU A 91 16.20 -13.07 1.84
N THR A 92 15.76 -13.50 3.02
CA THR A 92 14.44 -14.11 3.18
C THR A 92 13.36 -13.09 3.55
N ASP A 93 12.65 -12.62 2.55
CA ASP A 93 11.39 -11.83 2.69
C ASP A 93 10.24 -12.64 3.35
N GLU A 94 10.45 -13.91 3.66
CA GLU A 94 9.38 -14.83 4.07
C GLU A 94 9.08 -14.79 5.58
N ASP A 95 10.01 -14.25 6.37
CA ASP A 95 9.88 -14.14 7.83
C ASP A 95 9.49 -12.72 8.29
N ASP A 96 9.38 -11.75 7.38
CA ASP A 96 9.19 -10.33 7.71
C ASP A 96 7.89 -10.05 8.49
N ASP A 97 6.77 -10.66 8.12
CA ASP A 97 5.47 -10.43 8.78
C ASP A 97 5.45 -11.00 10.21
N ASP A 98 6.01 -12.20 10.42
CA ASP A 98 6.06 -12.82 11.75
C ASP A 98 7.11 -12.13 12.64
N GLU A 99 8.23 -11.66 12.07
CA GLU A 99 9.23 -10.86 12.79
C GLU A 99 8.71 -9.46 13.13
N GLU A 100 7.98 -8.82 12.24
CA GLU A 100 7.34 -7.54 12.51
C GLU A 100 6.28 -7.67 13.60
N ARG A 101 5.44 -8.69 13.55
CA ARG A 101 4.46 -8.99 14.59
C ARG A 101 5.13 -9.23 15.93
N SER A 102 6.21 -10.04 15.98
CA SER A 102 6.97 -10.27 17.20
C SER A 102 7.62 -8.99 17.74
N LEU A 103 8.13 -8.14 16.84
CA LEU A 103 8.68 -6.84 17.21
C LEU A 103 7.60 -5.91 17.76
N LEU A 104 6.45 -5.85 17.11
CA LEU A 104 5.32 -5.06 17.57
C LEU A 104 4.79 -5.57 18.92
N GLU A 105 4.74 -6.87 19.15
CA GLU A 105 4.42 -7.46 20.45
C GLU A 105 5.44 -7.07 21.53
N ASP A 106 6.72 -6.98 21.19
CA ASP A 106 7.81 -6.58 22.13
C ASP A 106 7.83 -5.05 22.35
N VAL A 107 7.42 -4.25 21.35
CA VAL A 107 7.35 -2.79 21.41
C VAL A 107 6.06 -2.30 22.06
N HIS A 108 5.12 -3.21 22.33
CA HIS A 108 3.78 -2.92 22.86
C HIS A 108 3.75 -2.19 24.19
N THR A 109 4.10 -0.95 24.13
CA THR A 109 3.29 0.08 24.74
C THR A 109 2.24 0.43 23.69
N LYS A 110 0.98 0.10 23.93
CA LYS A 110 -0.14 0.40 23.03
C LYS A 110 0.00 1.85 22.58
N SER A 111 0.33 2.08 21.30
CA SER A 111 0.15 3.41 20.72
C SER A 111 -1.32 3.78 20.89
N THR A 112 -1.60 4.98 21.34
CA THR A 112 -2.99 5.47 21.38
C THR A 112 -3.53 5.75 19.98
N VAL A 113 -2.69 5.63 18.95
CA VAL A 113 -3.04 5.76 17.53
C VAL A 113 -2.82 4.43 16.82
N ALA A 114 -3.90 3.80 16.42
CA ALA A 114 -3.87 2.61 15.59
C ALA A 114 -3.59 2.96 14.13
N LEU A 115 -2.68 2.22 13.49
CA LEU A 115 -2.39 2.34 12.06
C LEU A 115 -2.95 1.13 11.31
N VAL A 116 -3.87 1.39 10.39
CA VAL A 116 -4.47 0.41 9.49
C VAL A 116 -4.02 0.72 8.07
N ALA A 117 -3.05 -0.04 7.59
CA ALA A 117 -2.58 0.07 6.22
C ALA A 117 -3.61 -0.56 5.26
N SER A 118 -4.06 0.21 4.29
CA SER A 118 -5.09 -0.19 3.33
C SER A 118 -4.77 0.43 1.97
N GLY A 119 -5.23 -0.19 0.90
CA GLY A 119 -5.17 0.42 -0.43
C GLY A 119 -6.57 0.62 -1.00
N PRO A 120 -6.71 1.24 -2.18
CA PRO A 120 -8.01 1.50 -2.81
C PRO A 120 -8.89 0.25 -2.97
N HIS A 121 -8.27 -0.93 -3.17
CA HIS A 121 -8.99 -2.19 -3.36
C HIS A 121 -9.43 -2.88 -2.07
N ASN A 122 -8.84 -2.51 -0.94
CA ASN A 122 -9.10 -3.11 0.37
C ASN A 122 -9.82 -2.13 1.32
N LEU A 123 -10.10 -0.91 0.86
CA LEU A 123 -10.68 0.14 1.70
C LEU A 123 -12.04 -0.27 2.30
N GLU A 124 -12.92 -0.90 1.49
CA GLU A 124 -14.22 -1.40 1.94
C GLU A 124 -14.06 -2.34 3.14
N GLU A 125 -13.22 -3.36 3.00
CA GLU A 125 -12.94 -4.36 4.02
C GLU A 125 -12.28 -3.73 5.26
N SER A 126 -11.30 -2.85 5.08
CA SER A 126 -10.63 -2.16 6.18
C SER A 126 -11.59 -1.28 6.98
N LEU A 127 -12.48 -0.55 6.30
CA LEU A 127 -13.52 0.25 6.96
C LEU A 127 -14.53 -0.63 7.72
N GLU A 128 -14.93 -1.78 7.15
CA GLU A 128 -15.83 -2.74 7.80
C GLU A 128 -15.21 -3.27 9.09
N TYR A 129 -13.96 -3.71 9.06
CA TYR A 129 -13.28 -4.25 10.25
C TYR A 129 -13.03 -3.18 11.31
N VAL A 130 -12.61 -1.97 10.91
CA VAL A 130 -12.46 -0.86 11.85
C VAL A 130 -13.82 -0.50 12.48
N ALA A 131 -14.89 -0.39 11.69
CA ALA A 131 -16.22 -0.09 12.19
C ALA A 131 -16.75 -1.18 13.14
N LYS A 132 -16.35 -2.43 12.95
CA LYS A 132 -16.75 -3.59 13.77
C LYS A 132 -16.03 -3.63 15.11
N HIS A 133 -14.75 -3.26 15.16
CA HIS A 133 -13.87 -3.50 16.31
C HIS A 133 -13.46 -2.24 17.07
N ALA A 134 -13.55 -1.03 16.46
CA ALA A 134 -13.16 0.20 17.13
C ALA A 134 -14.09 0.58 18.29
N GLU A 135 -13.54 1.24 19.30
CA GLU A 135 -14.29 1.73 20.43
C GLU A 135 -15.00 3.05 20.15
N SER A 136 -16.09 3.31 20.88
CA SER A 136 -16.83 4.57 20.77
C SER A 136 -16.03 5.75 21.28
N GLY A 137 -16.05 6.87 20.56
CA GLY A 137 -15.38 8.11 20.92
C GLY A 137 -13.96 8.23 20.35
N ALA A 138 -13.53 7.26 19.52
CA ALA A 138 -12.27 7.38 18.81
C ALA A 138 -12.35 8.45 17.70
N TYR A 139 -11.20 9.00 17.31
CA TYR A 139 -11.04 9.88 16.15
C TYR A 139 -10.58 9.04 14.96
N PHE A 140 -11.27 9.15 13.82
CA PHE A 140 -10.92 8.42 12.62
C PHE A 140 -10.31 9.34 11.56
N TYR A 141 -9.18 8.92 11.03
CA TYR A 141 -8.48 9.59 9.93
C TYR A 141 -8.37 8.63 8.76
N ILE A 142 -8.79 9.06 7.57
CA ILE A 142 -8.60 8.32 6.32
C ILE A 142 -7.71 9.19 5.46
N CYS A 143 -6.58 8.63 4.99
CA CYS A 143 -5.58 9.41 4.26
C CYS A 143 -5.14 8.69 3.00
N ASP A 144 -4.93 9.48 1.94
CA ASP A 144 -4.29 9.04 0.70
C ASP A 144 -4.99 7.86 0.00
N ILE A 145 -6.31 7.84 0.08
CA ILE A 145 -7.13 6.83 -0.59
C ILE A 145 -8.37 7.52 -1.15
N CYS A 146 -8.63 7.33 -2.45
CA CYS A 146 -9.84 7.78 -3.12
C CYS A 146 -10.71 6.57 -3.49
N PRO A 147 -11.95 6.45 -2.98
CA PRO A 147 -12.83 5.33 -3.30
C PRO A 147 -13.46 5.48 -4.69
N ASP A 148 -13.68 4.37 -5.36
CA ASP A 148 -14.35 4.35 -6.66
C ASP A 148 -15.84 4.73 -6.57
N SER A 149 -16.51 4.42 -5.45
CA SER A 149 -17.92 4.73 -5.21
C SER A 149 -18.25 4.84 -3.74
N TYR A 150 -19.27 5.63 -3.41
CA TYR A 150 -19.81 5.71 -2.05
C TYR A 150 -20.56 4.44 -1.65
N ASP A 151 -21.24 3.78 -2.59
CA ASP A 151 -22.12 2.64 -2.30
C ASP A 151 -21.36 1.46 -1.64
N ALA A 152 -20.08 1.29 -1.96
CA ALA A 152 -19.26 0.21 -1.40
C ALA A 152 -18.89 0.46 0.07
N ILE A 153 -18.70 1.72 0.46
CA ILE A 153 -18.14 2.08 1.78
C ILE A 153 -19.14 2.77 2.72
N GLY A 154 -20.32 3.15 2.20
CA GLY A 154 -21.27 4.04 2.88
C GLY A 154 -21.71 3.51 4.24
N ASP A 155 -22.11 2.24 4.34
CA ASP A 155 -22.61 1.65 5.58
C ASP A 155 -21.54 1.63 6.68
N SER A 156 -20.30 1.26 6.34
CA SER A 156 -19.17 1.25 7.28
C SER A 156 -18.78 2.67 7.67
N LEU A 157 -18.77 3.61 6.73
CA LEU A 157 -18.43 5.00 6.98
C LEU A 157 -19.47 5.69 7.89
N GLU A 158 -20.76 5.47 7.66
CA GLU A 158 -21.83 5.95 8.54
C GLU A 158 -21.70 5.37 9.96
N THR A 159 -21.30 4.08 10.07
CA THR A 159 -21.04 3.45 11.37
C THR A 159 -19.86 4.14 12.07
N LEU A 160 -18.78 4.45 11.38
CA LEU A 160 -17.63 5.19 11.96
C LEU A 160 -18.03 6.59 12.41
N VAL A 161 -18.87 7.28 11.65
CA VAL A 161 -19.38 8.63 12.02
C VAL A 161 -20.28 8.56 13.27
N GLU A 162 -21.08 7.50 13.41
CA GLU A 162 -21.91 7.28 14.61
C GLU A 162 -21.08 6.89 15.83
N LEU A 163 -20.00 6.16 15.63
CA LEU A 163 -19.15 5.60 16.67
C LEU A 163 -18.15 6.62 17.20
N GLY A 164 -17.55 7.41 16.31
CA GLY A 164 -16.42 8.29 16.60
C GLY A 164 -16.82 9.69 17.06
N ASP A 165 -15.86 10.38 17.67
CA ASP A 165 -15.99 11.81 17.97
C ASP A 165 -15.86 12.66 16.70
N ALA A 166 -15.05 12.24 15.73
CA ALA A 166 -14.95 12.83 14.41
C ALA A 166 -14.36 11.84 13.40
N VAL A 167 -14.72 12.02 12.12
CA VAL A 167 -14.10 11.35 10.97
C VAL A 167 -13.56 12.44 10.04
N SER A 168 -12.24 12.40 9.80
CA SER A 168 -11.54 13.28 8.88
C SER A 168 -10.95 12.48 7.73
N TRP A 169 -11.05 13.01 6.51
CA TRP A 169 -10.50 12.38 5.32
C TRP A 169 -9.63 13.39 4.57
N PHE A 170 -8.35 13.08 4.44
CA PHE A 170 -7.36 13.91 3.75
C PHE A 170 -6.88 13.16 2.51
N ASP A 171 -6.89 13.85 1.37
CA ASP A 171 -6.50 13.23 0.11
C ASP A 171 -6.11 14.29 -0.93
N HIS A 172 -5.39 13.91 -1.97
CA HIS A 172 -5.02 14.77 -3.09
C HIS A 172 -5.42 14.21 -4.46
N HIS A 173 -5.98 13.00 -4.49
CA HIS A 173 -6.42 12.36 -5.73
C HIS A 173 -7.57 13.10 -6.43
N GLN A 174 -7.84 12.71 -7.67
CA GLN A 174 -8.97 13.23 -8.44
C GLN A 174 -10.27 12.53 -8.00
N TRP A 175 -11.09 13.24 -7.27
CA TRP A 175 -12.36 12.75 -6.76
C TRP A 175 -13.51 12.95 -7.73
N ASP A 176 -14.36 11.94 -7.83
CA ASP A 176 -15.69 12.14 -8.39
C ASP A 176 -16.50 13.08 -7.48
N ALA A 177 -17.14 14.09 -8.07
CA ALA A 177 -17.84 15.11 -7.31
C ALA A 177 -19.06 14.56 -6.54
N GLU A 178 -19.77 13.55 -7.09
CA GLU A 178 -20.92 12.92 -6.45
C GLU A 178 -20.49 12.07 -5.26
N VAL A 179 -19.36 11.35 -5.38
CA VAL A 179 -18.75 10.59 -4.29
C VAL A 179 -18.28 11.51 -3.17
N ALA A 180 -17.55 12.57 -3.50
CA ALA A 180 -17.09 13.57 -2.53
C ALA A 180 -18.25 14.25 -1.78
N GLU A 181 -19.35 14.58 -2.47
CA GLU A 181 -20.54 15.16 -1.85
C GLU A 181 -21.25 14.15 -0.93
N ALA A 182 -21.35 12.88 -1.33
CA ALA A 182 -21.96 11.83 -0.52
C ALA A 182 -21.18 11.61 0.78
N ILE A 183 -19.85 11.54 0.74
CA ILE A 183 -18.99 11.40 1.93
C ILE A 183 -19.16 12.60 2.88
N ARG A 184 -19.17 13.83 2.36
CA ARG A 184 -19.44 15.02 3.20
C ARG A 184 -20.84 15.00 3.80
N ALA A 185 -21.83 14.55 3.05
CA ALA A 185 -23.21 14.41 3.52
C ALA A 185 -23.37 13.35 4.63
N ALA A 186 -22.52 12.32 4.62
CA ALA A 186 -22.46 11.33 5.71
C ALA A 186 -21.89 11.89 7.02
N GLY A 187 -21.28 13.09 7.03
CA GLY A 187 -20.76 13.74 8.22
C GLY A 187 -19.24 13.71 8.33
N VAL A 188 -18.54 13.30 7.30
CA VAL A 188 -17.08 13.25 7.23
C VAL A 188 -16.51 14.63 6.87
N THR A 189 -15.45 15.05 7.56
CA THR A 189 -14.66 16.23 7.19
C THR A 189 -13.70 15.85 6.05
N LEU A 190 -14.16 15.94 4.80
CA LEU A 190 -13.35 15.64 3.63
C LEU A 190 -12.62 16.89 3.12
N VAL A 191 -11.29 16.84 3.14
CA VAL A 191 -10.39 17.85 2.56
C VAL A 191 -9.60 17.22 1.43
N VAL A 192 -9.80 17.73 0.22
CA VAL A 192 -9.08 17.26 -0.98
C VAL A 192 -8.13 18.38 -1.43
N GLY A 193 -6.87 18.07 -1.61
CA GLY A 193 -5.84 18.98 -2.11
C GLY A 193 -5.85 19.09 -3.64
N GLU A 194 -4.97 19.93 -4.14
CA GLU A 194 -4.76 20.11 -5.58
C GLU A 194 -3.80 19.03 -6.08
N SER A 195 -4.32 18.04 -6.80
CA SER A 195 -3.61 16.80 -7.17
C SER A 195 -2.32 17.00 -8.01
N GLU A 196 -2.06 18.19 -8.53
CA GLU A 196 -0.83 18.54 -9.27
C GLU A 196 0.14 19.41 -8.44
N GLU A 197 -0.26 19.83 -7.24
CA GLU A 197 0.51 20.77 -6.42
C GLU A 197 0.80 20.27 -5.00
N GLU A 198 -0.08 19.40 -4.45
CA GLU A 198 -0.02 18.88 -3.08
C GLU A 198 -0.03 17.35 -3.08
N CYS A 199 0.69 16.73 -2.14
CA CYS A 199 0.48 15.35 -1.73
C CYS A 199 -0.43 15.30 -0.48
N THR A 200 -0.84 14.13 -0.04
CA THR A 200 -1.76 14.00 1.11
C THR A 200 -1.12 14.44 2.42
N VAL A 201 0.22 14.28 2.59
CA VAL A 201 0.93 14.80 3.78
C VAL A 201 0.79 16.32 3.86
N ASP A 202 0.87 17.06 2.74
CA ASP A 202 0.63 18.52 2.72
C ASP A 202 -0.79 18.85 3.19
N VAL A 203 -1.78 18.09 2.68
CA VAL A 203 -3.20 18.28 3.03
C VAL A 203 -3.42 18.02 4.52
N ALA A 204 -2.87 16.95 5.05
CA ALA A 204 -2.96 16.58 6.47
C ALA A 204 -2.26 17.64 7.33
N LEU A 205 -1.04 18.05 6.97
CA LEU A 205 -0.24 19.04 7.71
C LEU A 205 -0.98 20.35 7.93
N ARG A 206 -1.67 20.87 6.91
CA ARG A 206 -2.41 22.13 6.99
C ARG A 206 -3.83 22.00 7.56
N SER A 207 -4.37 20.78 7.66
CA SER A 207 -5.75 20.52 8.08
C SER A 207 -5.87 20.09 9.53
N LEU A 208 -4.82 19.49 10.08
CA LEU A 208 -4.75 19.13 11.49
C LEU A 208 -4.54 20.42 12.34
N ASP A 209 -5.32 20.57 13.41
CA ASP A 209 -5.22 21.72 14.33
C ASP A 209 -4.03 21.54 15.30
N TYR A 210 -2.82 21.55 14.73
CA TYR A 210 -1.56 21.35 15.45
C TYR A 210 -0.43 22.21 14.86
N GLU A 211 0.48 22.71 15.70
CA GLU A 211 1.67 23.44 15.25
C GLU A 211 2.85 22.46 15.07
N PHE A 212 3.01 21.97 13.87
CA PHE A 212 4.07 21.04 13.52
C PHE A 212 5.45 21.71 13.45
N ASP A 213 6.46 21.02 13.96
CA ASP A 213 7.85 21.41 13.81
C ASP A 213 8.32 21.38 12.35
N GLU A 214 9.43 22.09 12.04
CA GLU A 214 9.99 22.21 10.70
C GLU A 214 10.28 20.86 10.04
N GLN A 215 10.64 19.83 10.82
CA GLN A 215 10.88 18.48 10.30
C GLN A 215 9.68 17.87 9.57
N TYR A 216 8.46 18.15 10.02
CA TYR A 216 7.26 17.63 9.36
C TYR A 216 6.90 18.41 8.10
N GLN A 217 7.23 19.71 8.06
CA GLN A 217 7.11 20.50 6.85
C GLN A 217 8.09 20.01 5.78
N GLU A 218 9.33 19.74 6.17
CA GLU A 218 10.34 19.15 5.29
C GLU A 218 9.95 17.73 4.83
N LEU A 219 9.36 16.92 5.72
CA LEU A 219 8.84 15.60 5.37
C LEU A 219 7.78 15.70 4.25
N ALA A 220 6.82 16.63 4.39
CA ALA A 220 5.80 16.88 3.38
C ALA A 220 6.41 17.30 2.04
N GLU A 221 7.39 18.24 2.05
CA GLU A 221 8.06 18.71 0.85
C GLU A 221 8.79 17.58 0.10
N VAL A 222 9.52 16.75 0.83
CA VAL A 222 10.29 15.64 0.24
C VAL A 222 9.36 14.51 -0.21
N THR A 223 8.29 14.22 0.52
CA THR A 223 7.28 13.24 0.10
C THR A 223 6.59 13.67 -1.19
N ARG A 224 6.15 14.93 -1.27
CA ARG A 224 5.54 15.51 -2.48
C ARG A 224 6.44 15.43 -3.69
N ASP A 225 7.76 15.59 -3.52
CA ASP A 225 8.72 15.52 -4.62
C ASP A 225 8.68 14.16 -5.33
N HIS A 226 8.54 13.07 -4.58
CA HIS A 226 8.37 11.73 -5.15
C HIS A 226 6.96 11.51 -5.69
N ASP A 227 5.95 11.84 -4.91
CA ASP A 227 4.56 11.56 -5.22
C ASP A 227 4.09 12.24 -6.52
N LEU A 228 4.43 13.51 -6.68
CA LEU A 228 4.19 14.27 -7.91
C LEU A 228 5.27 14.09 -8.98
N TRP A 229 6.25 13.21 -8.73
CA TRP A 229 7.31 12.86 -9.67
C TRP A 229 8.14 14.08 -10.12
N LEU A 230 8.39 15.04 -9.21
CA LEU A 230 9.15 16.26 -9.50
C LEU A 230 10.64 15.98 -9.67
N LYS A 231 11.20 15.07 -8.84
CA LYS A 231 12.61 14.64 -8.86
C LYS A 231 13.61 15.78 -8.67
N GLU A 232 13.30 16.67 -7.76
CA GLU A 232 14.14 17.82 -7.40
C GLU A 232 14.96 17.56 -6.11
N ASP A 233 14.51 16.64 -5.25
CA ASP A 233 15.18 16.25 -4.00
C ASP A 233 15.56 14.76 -4.01
N GLU A 234 16.86 14.45 -3.92
CA GLU A 234 17.37 13.06 -3.93
C GLU A 234 16.85 12.21 -2.76
N ARG A 235 16.42 12.82 -1.64
CA ARG A 235 15.87 12.12 -0.47
C ARG A 235 14.48 11.56 -0.74
N SER A 236 13.77 12.07 -1.73
CA SER A 236 12.41 11.62 -2.06
C SER A 236 12.36 10.16 -2.50
N ASP A 237 13.36 9.74 -3.30
CA ASP A 237 13.51 8.33 -3.68
C ASP A 237 13.92 7.44 -2.49
N ASP A 238 14.68 7.98 -1.50
CA ASP A 238 15.02 7.23 -0.28
C ASP A 238 13.79 6.98 0.58
N LEU A 239 12.90 7.98 0.76
CA LEU A 239 11.64 7.82 1.49
C LEU A 239 10.73 6.80 0.81
N ALA A 240 10.52 6.91 -0.50
CA ALA A 240 9.65 6.00 -1.24
C ALA A 240 10.18 4.55 -1.24
N ASP A 241 11.48 4.37 -1.46
CA ASP A 241 12.09 3.04 -1.38
C ASP A 241 12.01 2.46 0.04
N TYR A 242 12.18 3.31 1.07
CA TYR A 242 12.05 2.86 2.44
C TYR A 242 10.61 2.44 2.77
N ALA A 243 9.60 3.21 2.35
CA ALA A 243 8.20 2.82 2.51
C ALA A 243 7.89 1.47 1.80
N TYR A 244 8.46 1.25 0.63
CA TYR A 244 8.27 0.00 -0.12
C TYR A 244 8.86 -1.24 0.58
N TRP A 245 9.99 -1.09 1.33
CA TRP A 245 10.71 -2.19 1.94
C TRP A 245 10.48 -2.36 3.44
N SER A 246 9.92 -1.36 4.12
CA SER A 246 9.59 -1.42 5.54
C SER A 246 8.13 -1.80 5.76
N GLY A 247 7.81 -2.25 6.97
CA GLY A 247 6.43 -2.33 7.41
C GLY A 247 5.87 -0.94 7.73
N PRO A 248 4.52 -0.78 7.69
CA PRO A 248 3.88 0.52 7.92
C PRO A 248 4.26 1.15 9.27
N GLU A 249 4.32 0.35 10.34
CA GLU A 249 4.66 0.79 11.68
C GLU A 249 6.12 1.25 11.78
N GLU A 250 7.04 0.52 11.14
CA GLU A 250 8.45 0.88 11.08
C GLU A 250 8.65 2.20 10.36
N TYR A 251 8.06 2.34 9.17
CA TYR A 251 8.16 3.58 8.38
C TYR A 251 7.64 4.79 9.17
N ALA A 252 6.37 4.74 9.62
CA ALA A 252 5.74 5.84 10.32
C ALA A 252 6.51 6.25 11.60
N THR A 253 7.12 5.28 12.31
CA THR A 253 7.93 5.54 13.50
C THR A 253 9.26 6.22 13.15
N ILE A 254 9.95 5.72 12.13
CA ILE A 254 11.24 6.27 11.68
C ILE A 254 11.05 7.70 11.16
N VAL A 255 10.09 7.94 10.27
CA VAL A 255 9.88 9.29 9.71
C VAL A 255 9.28 10.26 10.74
N GLY A 256 8.47 9.77 11.67
CA GLY A 256 7.99 10.57 12.81
C GLY A 256 9.13 11.03 13.71
N THR A 257 10.18 10.21 13.87
CA THR A 257 11.35 10.54 14.70
C THR A 257 12.37 11.41 13.98
N TYR A 258 12.66 11.11 12.72
CA TYR A 258 13.78 11.73 11.97
C TYR A 258 13.33 12.68 10.85
N GLY A 259 12.04 12.73 10.51
CA GLY A 259 11.57 13.45 9.34
C GLY A 259 12.12 12.86 8.03
N ALA A 260 12.34 13.73 7.05
CA ALA A 260 12.93 13.34 5.77
C ALA A 260 14.44 13.03 5.85
N ALA A 261 15.10 13.37 6.96
CA ALA A 261 16.53 13.11 7.16
C ALA A 261 16.76 11.71 7.76
N LEU A 262 16.52 10.67 6.98
CA LEU A 262 16.65 9.27 7.40
C LEU A 262 18.04 8.97 8.00
N PRO A 263 18.13 8.18 9.09
CA PRO A 263 19.41 7.81 9.70
C PRO A 263 20.23 6.90 8.78
N GLN A 264 21.55 6.92 8.93
CA GLN A 264 22.47 6.19 8.05
C GLN A 264 22.17 4.69 7.98
N THR A 265 21.68 4.07 9.06
CA THR A 265 21.30 2.65 9.08
C THR A 265 20.15 2.37 8.10
N VAL A 266 19.16 3.28 8.04
CA VAL A 266 18.05 3.19 7.08
C VAL A 266 18.55 3.39 5.65
N LEU A 267 19.41 4.38 5.43
CA LEU A 267 19.98 4.64 4.10
C LEU A 267 20.83 3.45 3.61
N ASP A 268 21.60 2.83 4.49
CA ASP A 268 22.38 1.63 4.15
C ASP A 268 21.46 0.43 3.83
N TYR A 269 20.34 0.29 4.56
CA TYR A 269 19.32 -0.73 4.28
C TYR A 269 18.66 -0.50 2.92
N VAL A 270 18.19 0.72 2.65
CA VAL A 270 17.58 1.10 1.36
C VAL A 270 18.57 0.86 0.22
N ALA A 271 19.82 1.27 0.38
CA ALA A 271 20.86 1.04 -0.64
C ALA A 271 21.08 -0.45 -0.93
N HIS A 272 21.02 -1.30 0.11
CA HIS A 272 21.12 -2.76 -0.05
C HIS A 272 19.90 -3.31 -0.80
N ARG A 273 18.71 -2.88 -0.42
CA ARG A 273 17.44 -3.31 -1.02
C ARG A 273 17.26 -2.80 -2.47
N ARG A 274 17.83 -1.67 -2.83
CA ARG A 274 17.85 -1.19 -4.22
C ARG A 274 18.51 -2.16 -5.18
N VAL A 275 19.60 -2.80 -4.77
CA VAL A 275 20.26 -3.84 -5.59
C VAL A 275 19.29 -4.99 -5.85
N GLU A 276 18.57 -5.42 -4.86
CA GLU A 276 17.54 -6.47 -5.00
C GLU A 276 16.36 -6.01 -5.88
N LYS A 277 15.87 -4.79 -5.66
CA LYS A 277 14.82 -4.16 -6.47
C LYS A 277 15.21 -4.13 -7.95
N GLU A 278 16.44 -3.69 -8.26
CA GLU A 278 16.98 -3.67 -9.63
C GLU A 278 17.01 -5.08 -10.24
N GLN A 279 17.46 -6.08 -9.49
CA GLN A 279 17.47 -7.48 -9.95
C GLN A 279 16.05 -8.01 -10.21
N ARG A 280 15.08 -7.66 -9.36
CA ARG A 280 13.67 -8.04 -9.55
C ARG A 280 13.07 -7.39 -10.79
N ILE A 281 13.38 -6.11 -11.04
CA ILE A 281 12.97 -5.38 -12.24
C ILE A 281 13.60 -6.01 -13.49
N GLU A 282 14.91 -6.23 -13.50
CA GLU A 282 15.61 -6.85 -14.61
C GLU A 282 15.04 -8.24 -14.93
N ALA A 283 14.83 -9.08 -13.92
CA ALA A 283 14.23 -10.39 -14.08
C ALA A 283 12.77 -10.32 -14.59
N ALA A 284 11.98 -9.33 -14.18
CA ALA A 284 10.63 -9.14 -14.69
C ALA A 284 10.62 -8.68 -16.15
N VAL A 285 11.53 -7.80 -16.52
CA VAL A 285 11.70 -7.31 -17.90
C VAL A 285 12.21 -8.43 -18.83
N GLU A 286 13.19 -9.22 -18.39
CA GLU A 286 13.73 -10.35 -19.18
C GLU A 286 12.67 -11.43 -19.47
N ARG A 287 11.77 -11.71 -18.52
CA ARG A 287 10.70 -12.71 -18.71
C ARG A 287 9.47 -12.16 -19.43
N ALA A 288 9.43 -10.86 -19.71
CA ALA A 288 8.28 -10.26 -20.35
C ALA A 288 8.02 -10.85 -21.75
N SER A 289 6.79 -11.11 -22.05
CA SER A 289 6.32 -11.47 -23.39
C SER A 289 5.67 -10.25 -24.05
N VAL A 290 6.08 -9.96 -25.29
CA VAL A 290 5.57 -8.83 -26.05
C VAL A 290 4.52 -9.33 -27.05
N HIS A 291 3.36 -8.69 -27.05
CA HIS A 291 2.21 -9.06 -27.86
C HIS A 291 1.69 -7.85 -28.67
N GLU A 292 1.37 -8.10 -29.95
CA GLU A 292 0.65 -7.14 -30.78
C GLU A 292 -0.84 -7.33 -30.58
N ILE A 293 -1.52 -6.33 -30.00
CA ILE A 293 -2.95 -6.35 -29.71
C ILE A 293 -3.62 -5.19 -30.45
N GLY A 294 -4.18 -5.46 -31.64
CA GLY A 294 -4.68 -4.40 -32.52
C GLY A 294 -3.53 -3.53 -33.04
N GLU A 295 -3.55 -2.26 -32.70
CA GLU A 295 -2.50 -1.30 -33.04
C GLU A 295 -1.44 -1.12 -31.94
N TRP A 296 -1.58 -1.84 -30.82
CA TRP A 296 -0.77 -1.65 -29.61
C TRP A 296 0.22 -2.78 -29.40
N THR A 297 1.44 -2.42 -29.02
CA THR A 297 2.49 -3.34 -28.56
C THR A 297 2.44 -3.41 -27.04
N VAL A 298 2.07 -4.56 -26.48
CA VAL A 298 1.84 -4.74 -25.04
C VAL A 298 2.85 -5.72 -24.47
N GLY A 299 3.61 -5.27 -23.48
CA GLY A 299 4.49 -6.12 -22.68
C GLY A 299 3.71 -6.74 -21.51
N VAL A 300 3.79 -8.06 -21.35
CA VAL A 300 3.14 -8.77 -20.25
C VAL A 300 4.19 -9.51 -19.43
N THR A 301 4.21 -9.25 -18.13
CA THR A 301 5.14 -9.91 -17.19
C THR A 301 4.49 -10.16 -15.83
N TYR A 302 5.24 -10.77 -14.91
CA TYR A 302 4.76 -11.06 -13.57
C TYR A 302 5.91 -11.03 -12.56
N GLY A 303 5.58 -10.80 -11.29
CA GLY A 303 6.55 -10.88 -10.18
C GLY A 303 6.25 -9.89 -9.06
N ARG A 304 7.04 -10.04 -8.00
CA ARG A 304 7.17 -9.03 -6.95
C ARG A 304 8.20 -8.00 -7.43
N CYS A 305 7.75 -6.94 -8.07
CA CYS A 305 8.61 -5.91 -8.62
C CYS A 305 7.89 -4.56 -8.62
N SER A 306 8.65 -3.48 -8.70
CA SER A 306 8.11 -2.14 -8.94
C SER A 306 7.40 -2.09 -10.29
N GLN A 307 6.09 -1.91 -10.27
CA GLN A 307 5.27 -1.95 -11.49
C GLN A 307 5.54 -0.75 -12.39
N ASN A 308 5.81 0.40 -11.80
CA ASN A 308 6.08 1.62 -12.54
C ASN A 308 7.41 1.51 -13.28
N GLU A 309 8.47 1.07 -12.61
CA GLU A 309 9.80 0.94 -13.20
C GLU A 309 9.89 -0.19 -14.25
N VAL A 310 9.23 -1.33 -13.99
CA VAL A 310 9.11 -2.41 -15.00
C VAL A 310 8.35 -1.92 -16.23
N ALA A 311 7.26 -1.16 -16.04
CA ALA A 311 6.51 -0.59 -17.15
C ALA A 311 7.34 0.45 -17.92
N ASP A 312 8.11 1.29 -17.23
CA ASP A 312 9.02 2.24 -17.87
C ASP A 312 10.07 1.52 -18.73
N ALA A 313 10.72 0.51 -18.18
CA ALA A 313 11.70 -0.30 -18.89
C ALA A 313 11.11 -1.00 -20.14
N LEU A 314 9.88 -1.50 -20.06
CA LEU A 314 9.18 -2.11 -21.19
C LEU A 314 8.76 -1.06 -22.24
N ARG A 315 8.37 0.14 -21.81
CA ARG A 315 8.07 1.26 -22.72
C ARG A 315 9.33 1.77 -23.45
N GLU A 316 10.47 1.83 -22.77
CA GLU A 316 11.76 2.14 -23.38
C GLU A 316 12.16 1.10 -24.44
N GLN A 317 11.72 -0.16 -24.28
CA GLN A 317 11.88 -1.22 -25.27
C GLN A 317 10.86 -1.17 -26.42
N GLY A 318 9.96 -0.19 -26.40
CA GLY A 318 9.00 0.06 -27.49
C GLY A 318 7.58 -0.48 -27.26
N CYS A 319 7.24 -0.87 -26.03
CA CYS A 319 5.85 -1.20 -25.69
C CYS A 319 5.01 0.07 -25.51
N ASP A 320 3.77 0.06 -26.01
CA ASP A 320 2.79 1.12 -25.79
C ASP A 320 2.17 1.01 -24.40
N ALA A 321 2.07 -0.21 -23.88
CA ALA A 321 1.57 -0.50 -22.54
C ALA A 321 2.28 -1.72 -21.93
N ALA A 322 2.24 -1.79 -20.60
CA ALA A 322 2.72 -2.94 -19.83
C ALA A 322 1.62 -3.46 -18.90
N VAL A 323 1.54 -4.78 -18.76
CA VAL A 323 0.69 -5.50 -17.79
C VAL A 323 1.60 -6.29 -16.87
N ILE A 324 1.56 -5.99 -15.59
CA ILE A 324 2.37 -6.65 -14.56
C ILE A 324 1.45 -7.37 -13.59
N VAL A 325 1.55 -8.70 -13.53
CA VAL A 325 0.75 -9.56 -12.64
C VAL A 325 1.49 -9.76 -11.32
N LYS A 326 0.82 -9.47 -10.21
CA LYS A 326 1.35 -9.66 -8.86
C LYS A 326 1.07 -11.06 -8.31
N PRO A 327 1.80 -11.52 -7.26
CA PRO A 327 1.52 -12.78 -6.57
C PRO A 327 0.10 -12.89 -5.99
N SER A 328 -0.50 -11.77 -5.60
CA SER A 328 -1.90 -11.70 -5.15
C SER A 328 -2.94 -11.94 -6.24
N GLY A 329 -2.51 -12.17 -7.49
CA GLY A 329 -3.41 -12.32 -8.63
C GLY A 329 -3.87 -10.98 -9.24
N SER A 330 -3.64 -9.86 -8.56
CA SER A 330 -3.93 -8.55 -9.13
C SER A 330 -2.97 -8.21 -10.28
N ALA A 331 -3.41 -7.38 -11.20
CA ALA A 331 -2.58 -6.90 -12.31
C ALA A 331 -2.59 -5.39 -12.38
N SER A 332 -1.41 -4.82 -12.64
CA SER A 332 -1.25 -3.40 -12.92
C SER A 332 -1.09 -3.18 -14.41
N ILE A 333 -1.78 -2.19 -14.96
CA ILE A 333 -1.69 -1.77 -16.36
C ILE A 333 -1.11 -0.38 -16.38
N ARG A 334 -0.03 -0.19 -17.13
CA ARG A 334 0.65 1.10 -17.28
C ARG A 334 0.80 1.43 -18.74
N GLY A 335 0.25 2.55 -19.17
CA GLY A 335 0.25 3.03 -20.56
C GLY A 335 1.29 4.12 -20.80
N SER A 336 1.71 4.25 -22.06
CA SER A 336 2.46 5.39 -22.56
C SER A 336 1.56 6.60 -22.79
N ASP A 337 2.13 7.74 -23.19
CA ASP A 337 1.33 8.92 -23.60
C ASP A 337 0.40 8.62 -24.78
N GLY A 338 0.77 7.68 -25.62
CA GLY A 338 -0.07 7.20 -26.73
C GLY A 338 -1.19 6.26 -26.30
N PHE A 339 -0.99 5.48 -25.22
CA PHE A 339 -1.96 4.51 -24.71
C PHE A 339 -2.64 5.04 -23.44
N GLN A 340 -3.79 5.67 -23.60
CA GLN A 340 -4.57 6.26 -22.49
C GLN A 340 -5.86 5.47 -22.22
N ARG A 341 -5.78 4.13 -22.24
CA ARG A 341 -6.93 3.23 -22.09
C ARG A 341 -6.78 2.20 -20.99
N ALA A 342 -5.80 2.39 -20.09
CA ALA A 342 -5.53 1.43 -19.01
C ALA A 342 -6.79 1.17 -18.16
N HIS A 343 -7.52 2.21 -17.77
CA HIS A 343 -8.76 2.13 -17.00
C HIS A 343 -9.90 1.39 -17.74
N GLU A 344 -10.00 1.57 -19.07
CA GLU A 344 -10.99 0.87 -19.88
C GLU A 344 -10.71 -0.63 -19.94
N VAL A 345 -9.42 -1.00 -20.04
CA VAL A 345 -8.99 -2.40 -20.04
C VAL A 345 -9.20 -3.02 -18.66
N ALA A 346 -8.78 -2.34 -17.60
CA ALA A 346 -8.98 -2.81 -16.23
C ALA A 346 -10.47 -2.99 -15.90
N GLY A 347 -11.32 -2.07 -16.33
CA GLY A 347 -12.77 -2.13 -16.13
C GLY A 347 -13.47 -3.33 -16.79
N GLN A 348 -12.81 -4.03 -17.74
CA GLN A 348 -13.35 -5.28 -18.31
C GLN A 348 -13.12 -6.50 -17.40
N VAL A 349 -12.25 -6.37 -16.40
CA VAL A 349 -11.80 -7.46 -15.51
C VAL A 349 -11.81 -7.02 -14.03
N ASN A 350 -12.91 -6.43 -13.61
CA ASN A 350 -13.14 -6.00 -12.21
C ASN A 350 -12.06 -5.05 -11.70
N GLY A 351 -11.76 -4.01 -12.48
CA GLY A 351 -10.74 -3.03 -12.15
C GLY A 351 -11.09 -1.63 -12.59
N GLY A 352 -10.20 -0.68 -12.32
CA GLY A 352 -10.36 0.72 -12.61
C GLY A 352 -9.05 1.49 -12.51
N GLY A 353 -9.12 2.80 -12.50
CA GLY A 353 -7.98 3.69 -12.35
C GLY A 353 -7.94 4.78 -13.41
N HIS A 354 -6.76 5.30 -13.67
CA HIS A 354 -6.52 6.40 -14.59
C HIS A 354 -6.26 5.93 -16.03
N PRO A 355 -6.37 6.83 -17.01
CA PRO A 355 -6.11 6.51 -18.42
C PRO A 355 -4.77 5.84 -18.69
N LYS A 356 -3.70 6.20 -17.95
CA LYS A 356 -2.37 5.64 -18.09
C LYS A 356 -1.98 4.63 -17.02
N ALA A 357 -2.70 4.60 -15.89
CA ALA A 357 -2.36 3.75 -14.74
C ALA A 357 -3.64 3.17 -14.13
N ALA A 358 -3.80 1.85 -14.22
CA ALA A 358 -4.97 1.17 -13.72
C ALA A 358 -4.58 -0.17 -13.08
N GLY A 359 -5.45 -0.67 -12.20
CA GLY A 359 -5.32 -1.97 -11.59
C GLY A 359 -6.57 -2.81 -11.78
N CYS A 360 -6.43 -4.12 -11.75
CA CYS A 360 -7.55 -5.05 -11.76
C CYS A 360 -7.18 -6.30 -10.97
N LYS A 361 -8.20 -6.97 -10.42
CA LYS A 361 -8.06 -8.27 -9.78
C LYS A 361 -8.93 -9.27 -10.55
N PRO A 362 -8.42 -9.87 -11.65
CA PRO A 362 -9.17 -10.90 -12.37
C PRO A 362 -9.44 -12.09 -11.44
N ASP A 363 -10.60 -12.71 -11.56
CA ASP A 363 -10.97 -13.95 -10.84
C ASP A 363 -10.17 -15.16 -11.33
N ILE A 364 -8.84 -14.99 -11.39
CA ILE A 364 -7.90 -15.98 -11.94
C ILE A 364 -7.95 -17.28 -11.15
N TYR A 365 -8.26 -17.22 -9.86
CA TYR A 365 -8.31 -18.40 -8.99
C TYR A 365 -9.50 -19.31 -9.33
N ASP A 366 -10.67 -18.75 -9.46
CA ASP A 366 -11.87 -19.50 -9.81
C ASP A 366 -11.75 -20.08 -11.23
N ASP A 367 -11.26 -19.29 -12.16
CA ASP A 367 -10.99 -19.73 -13.55
C ASP A 367 -9.89 -20.78 -13.63
N MET A 368 -8.81 -20.69 -12.83
CA MET A 368 -7.73 -21.70 -12.82
C MET A 368 -8.13 -22.96 -12.08
N LEU A 369 -8.91 -22.86 -10.99
CA LEU A 369 -9.48 -24.03 -10.31
C LEU A 369 -10.49 -24.73 -11.21
N ASP A 370 -11.33 -24.00 -11.91
CA ASP A 370 -12.26 -24.54 -12.91
C ASP A 370 -11.52 -25.19 -14.07
N MET A 371 -10.47 -24.59 -14.60
CA MET A 371 -9.61 -25.22 -15.60
C MET A 371 -8.96 -26.50 -15.08
N ALA A 372 -8.42 -26.49 -13.86
CA ALA A 372 -7.81 -27.66 -13.24
C ALA A 372 -8.83 -28.81 -13.06
N GLN A 373 -10.09 -28.49 -12.76
CA GLN A 373 -11.18 -29.47 -12.67
C GLN A 373 -11.61 -30.03 -14.04
N HIS A 374 -11.46 -29.25 -15.10
CA HIS A 374 -11.79 -29.68 -16.47
C HIS A 374 -10.67 -30.47 -17.19
N TRP A 375 -9.47 -30.52 -16.61
CA TRP A 375 -8.34 -31.29 -17.17
C TRP A 375 -8.26 -32.71 -16.59
N THR A 376 -9.17 -33.09 -15.70
CA THR A 376 -9.35 -34.46 -15.15
C THR A 376 -10.60 -35.10 -15.70
#